data_459ffd40458c845a13d7da2e49ad974a
#
_entry.id   459ffd40458c845a13d7da2e49ad974a
#
_cell.length_a   1.000
_cell.length_b   1.000
_cell.length_c   1.000
_cell.angle_alpha   90.00
_cell.angle_beta   90.00
_cell.angle_gamma   90.00
#
_symmetry.space_group_name_H-M   'P 1'
#
loop_
_entity.id
_entity.type
_entity.pdbx_description
1 polymer ?
#
loop_
_entity_poly.entity_id
_entity_poly.type
_entity_poly.pdbx_seq_one_letter_code
_entity_poly.pdbx_strand_id
1 'polypeptide(L)'
;MPSERAKAAGAPVEVDISKLEAGQKINVEWRGKPVWIVNRTKEQLDNLAKLDEKLLDPKSDGDMQPEYAKNATRAIKPEILVAVGICTHLGCSPTHRPDIGPADLGADWLGGFFCPCHGSKFDLAGRVYKGVPAPKNLEVPPHKYLSDTRVLIGEDK
;
A
#
# COMPACT_ATOMS: atom_id res chain seq x y z
N MET A 1 7.66 20.97 19.89
CA MET A 1 7.25 22.39 19.77
C MET A 1 6.12 22.50 18.78
N PRO A 2 5.07 23.31 19.09
CA PRO A 2 3.94 23.41 18.18
C PRO A 2 4.29 23.87 16.78
N SER A 3 5.23 24.81 16.64
CA SER A 3 5.64 25.33 15.33
C SER A 3 6.36 24.28 14.48
N GLU A 4 7.15 23.42 15.10
CA GLU A 4 7.83 22.33 14.39
C GLU A 4 6.82 21.29 13.95
N ARG A 5 5.86 20.95 14.80
CA ARG A 5 4.80 20.01 14.45
C ARG A 5 3.94 20.55 13.29
N ALA A 6 3.62 21.82 13.32
CA ALA A 6 2.84 22.45 12.26
C ALA A 6 3.62 22.46 10.93
N LYS A 7 4.92 22.71 10.97
CA LYS A 7 5.77 22.65 9.77
C LYS A 7 5.87 21.23 9.24
N ALA A 8 5.99 20.25 10.14
CA ALA A 8 6.14 18.85 9.76
C ALA A 8 4.86 18.25 9.19
N ALA A 9 3.69 18.78 9.55
CA ALA A 9 2.40 18.18 9.18
C ALA A 9 2.19 18.06 7.68
N GLY A 10 2.75 18.96 6.86
CA GLY A 10 2.65 18.88 5.41
C GLY A 10 3.96 18.58 4.72
N ALA A 11 5.05 18.42 5.47
CA ALA A 11 6.38 18.22 4.92
C ALA A 11 6.58 16.79 4.44
N PRO A 12 7.45 16.57 3.43
CA PRO A 12 7.84 15.22 3.05
C PRO A 12 8.50 14.48 4.21
N VAL A 13 8.33 13.16 4.24
CA VAL A 13 8.86 12.28 5.28
C VAL A 13 9.93 11.38 4.68
N GLU A 14 11.15 11.43 5.23
CA GLU A 14 12.23 10.54 4.81
C GLU A 14 12.18 9.27 5.67
N VAL A 15 12.26 8.10 5.04
CA VAL A 15 12.17 6.82 5.72
C VAL A 15 13.36 5.95 5.35
N ASP A 16 14.05 5.42 6.36
CA ASP A 16 15.14 4.45 6.18
C ASP A 16 14.54 3.05 6.14
N ILE A 17 14.68 2.36 5.01
CA ILE A 17 14.15 1.01 4.81
C ILE A 17 15.25 -0.05 4.82
N SER A 18 16.48 0.31 5.24
CA SER A 18 17.61 -0.62 5.23
C SER A 18 17.40 -1.85 6.10
N LYS A 19 16.58 -1.75 7.15
CA LYS A 19 16.30 -2.85 8.08
C LYS A 19 14.94 -3.51 7.83
N LEU A 20 14.23 -3.09 6.80
CA LEU A 20 12.93 -3.67 6.46
C LEU A 20 13.13 -4.98 5.73
N GLU A 21 12.83 -6.09 6.40
CA GLU A 21 13.01 -7.42 5.84
C GLU A 21 11.83 -7.83 4.96
N ALA A 22 12.07 -8.81 4.08
CA ALA A 22 11.03 -9.32 3.19
C ALA A 22 9.83 -9.82 3.99
N GLY A 23 8.64 -9.41 3.58
CA GLY A 23 7.40 -9.74 4.26
C GLY A 23 7.00 -8.78 5.37
N GLN A 24 7.86 -7.85 5.75
CA GLN A 24 7.57 -6.89 6.81
C GLN A 24 6.90 -5.62 6.29
N LYS A 25 6.17 -4.98 7.19
CA LYS A 25 5.53 -3.68 6.95
C LYS A 25 5.91 -2.73 8.06
N ILE A 26 6.23 -1.48 7.70
CA ILE A 26 6.39 -0.40 8.68
C ILE A 26 5.35 0.68 8.39
N ASN A 27 4.99 1.41 9.44
CA ASN A 27 4.05 2.52 9.37
C ASN A 27 4.79 3.83 9.60
N VAL A 28 4.49 4.83 8.77
CA VAL A 28 4.97 6.19 9.00
C VAL A 28 3.79 7.14 8.86
N GLU A 29 3.88 8.30 9.50
CA GLU A 29 2.83 9.30 9.42
C GLU A 29 3.23 10.36 8.40
N TRP A 30 2.30 10.70 7.52
CA TRP A 30 2.44 11.76 6.53
C TRP A 30 1.12 12.49 6.40
N ARG A 31 1.13 13.79 6.68
CA ARG A 31 -0.08 14.65 6.64
C ARG A 31 -1.23 14.09 7.48
N GLY A 32 -0.89 13.55 8.65
CA GLY A 32 -1.89 12.95 9.54
C GLY A 32 -2.45 11.61 9.07
N LYS A 33 -1.89 11.01 8.04
CA LYS A 33 -2.33 9.72 7.49
C LYS A 33 -1.28 8.65 7.71
N PRO A 34 -1.68 7.40 7.99
CA PRO A 34 -0.73 6.31 8.02
C PRO A 34 -0.29 5.96 6.60
N VAL A 35 1.01 5.89 6.38
CA VAL A 35 1.58 5.39 5.13
C VAL A 35 2.30 4.11 5.44
N TRP A 36 2.01 3.06 4.70
CA TRP A 36 2.64 1.76 4.84
C TRP A 36 3.77 1.61 3.84
N ILE A 37 4.88 1.04 4.31
CA ILE A 37 5.95 0.60 3.43
C ILE A 37 6.08 -0.90 3.65
N VAL A 38 5.85 -1.67 2.61
CA VAL A 38 5.82 -3.13 2.66
C VAL A 38 6.92 -3.70 1.78
N ASN A 39 7.77 -4.53 2.36
CA ASN A 39 8.78 -5.25 1.60
C ASN A 39 8.18 -6.60 1.20
N ARG A 40 7.80 -6.74 -0.08
CA ARG A 40 7.11 -7.91 -0.57
C ARG A 40 8.10 -8.99 -0.97
N THR A 41 7.80 -10.25 -0.62
CA THR A 41 8.61 -11.39 -1.01
C THR A 41 8.41 -11.69 -2.51
N LYS A 42 9.30 -12.47 -3.08
CA LYS A 42 9.14 -12.92 -4.47
C LYS A 42 7.84 -13.68 -4.66
N GLU A 43 7.48 -14.55 -3.72
CA GLU A 43 6.23 -15.30 -3.78
C GLU A 43 5.02 -14.35 -3.78
N GLN A 44 5.05 -13.32 -2.93
CA GLN A 44 3.98 -12.34 -2.87
C GLN A 44 3.85 -11.57 -4.19
N LEU A 45 4.96 -11.22 -4.81
CA LEU A 45 4.96 -10.53 -6.11
C LEU A 45 4.42 -11.45 -7.21
N ASP A 46 4.83 -12.72 -7.22
CA ASP A 46 4.34 -13.69 -8.19
C ASP A 46 2.83 -13.91 -8.06
N ASN A 47 2.32 -13.88 -6.83
CA ASN A 47 0.89 -14.08 -6.57
C ASN A 47 0.02 -12.93 -7.05
N LEU A 48 0.57 -11.73 -7.23
CA LEU A 48 -0.21 -10.58 -7.70
C LEU A 48 -0.87 -10.85 -9.05
N ALA A 49 -0.14 -11.47 -9.97
CA ALA A 49 -0.66 -11.78 -11.30
C ALA A 49 -1.82 -12.79 -11.26
N LYS A 50 -1.90 -13.61 -10.24
CA LYS A 50 -2.95 -14.62 -10.09
C LYS A 50 -4.29 -14.02 -9.67
N LEU A 51 -4.30 -12.78 -9.21
CA LEU A 51 -5.49 -12.13 -8.65
C LEU A 51 -6.23 -11.21 -9.62
N ASP A 52 -5.68 -10.96 -10.81
CA ASP A 52 -6.21 -9.96 -11.74
C ASP A 52 -7.71 -10.09 -11.97
N GLU A 53 -8.22 -11.30 -12.13
CA GLU A 53 -9.64 -11.53 -12.38
C GLU A 53 -10.55 -11.16 -11.20
N LYS A 54 -9.98 -11.15 -9.99
CA LYS A 54 -10.73 -10.84 -8.77
C LYS A 54 -10.74 -9.36 -8.44
N LEU A 55 -10.01 -8.54 -9.19
CA LEU A 55 -9.78 -7.14 -8.88
C LEU A 55 -10.65 -6.22 -9.73
N LEU A 56 -11.07 -5.11 -9.12
CA LEU A 56 -11.89 -4.10 -9.78
C LEU A 56 -11.08 -3.28 -10.79
N ASP A 57 -9.83 -2.95 -10.44
CA ASP A 57 -8.94 -2.15 -11.29
C ASP A 57 -7.53 -2.75 -11.27
N PRO A 58 -7.33 -3.92 -11.90
CA PRO A 58 -6.04 -4.63 -11.81
C PRO A 58 -4.89 -3.90 -12.50
N LYS A 59 -5.20 -3.02 -13.45
CA LYS A 59 -4.17 -2.27 -14.18
C LYS A 59 -3.94 -0.87 -13.65
N SER A 60 -4.62 -0.52 -12.56
CA SER A 60 -4.50 0.81 -11.92
C SER A 60 -4.80 1.94 -12.90
N ASP A 61 -5.89 1.79 -13.66
CA ASP A 61 -6.33 2.81 -14.62
C ASP A 61 -6.91 4.05 -13.92
N GLY A 62 -7.31 3.91 -12.66
CA GLY A 62 -7.81 5.03 -11.85
C GLY A 62 -6.70 5.98 -11.44
N ASP A 63 -7.07 7.00 -10.67
CA ASP A 63 -6.20 8.13 -10.32
C ASP A 63 -5.56 8.02 -8.92
N MET A 64 -5.49 6.81 -8.36
CA MET A 64 -5.03 6.59 -6.99
C MET A 64 -3.52 6.42 -6.87
N GLN A 65 -2.76 6.61 -7.92
CA GLN A 65 -1.30 6.52 -7.89
C GLN A 65 -0.67 7.47 -8.90
N PRO A 66 0.59 7.89 -8.66
CA PRO A 66 1.36 8.62 -9.66
C PRO A 66 1.65 7.73 -10.88
N GLU A 67 2.01 8.36 -11.99
CA GLU A 67 2.25 7.66 -13.26
C GLU A 67 3.34 6.59 -13.13
N TYR A 68 4.40 6.86 -12.35
CA TYR A 68 5.51 5.91 -12.17
C TYR A 68 5.13 4.67 -11.35
N ALA A 69 3.98 4.70 -10.67
CA ALA A 69 3.45 3.54 -9.94
C ALA A 69 2.25 2.90 -10.66
N LYS A 70 1.98 3.30 -11.88
CA LYS A 70 0.89 2.74 -12.68
C LYS A 70 1.37 1.48 -13.40
N ASN A 71 1.64 0.45 -12.60
CA ASN A 71 2.14 -0.83 -13.09
C ASN A 71 1.55 -1.96 -12.23
N ALA A 72 1.88 -3.20 -12.54
CA ALA A 72 1.29 -4.36 -11.87
C ALA A 72 1.60 -4.43 -10.38
N THR A 73 2.74 -3.89 -9.96
CA THR A 73 3.16 -3.90 -8.56
C THR A 73 2.79 -2.62 -7.83
N ARG A 74 2.35 -1.60 -8.56
CA ARG A 74 2.02 -0.25 -8.09
C ARG A 74 3.16 0.37 -7.30
N ALA A 75 4.38 0.18 -7.78
CA ALA A 75 5.58 0.61 -7.08
C ALA A 75 6.69 1.00 -8.06
N ILE A 76 7.60 1.86 -7.59
CA ILE A 76 8.83 2.18 -8.32
C ILE A 76 9.74 0.95 -8.32
N LYS A 77 9.98 0.40 -7.11
CA LYS A 77 10.71 -0.87 -6.96
C LYS A 77 9.68 -1.96 -6.64
N PRO A 78 9.60 -3.03 -7.43
CA PRO A 78 8.54 -4.03 -7.26
C PRO A 78 8.43 -4.60 -5.84
N GLU A 79 9.54 -4.79 -5.16
CA GLU A 79 9.54 -5.36 -3.80
C GLU A 79 9.02 -4.39 -2.75
N ILE A 80 9.03 -3.07 -3.00
CA ILE A 80 8.67 -2.06 -2.00
C ILE A 80 7.38 -1.35 -2.40
N LEU A 81 6.31 -1.64 -1.67
CA LEU A 81 5.05 -0.93 -1.82
C LEU A 81 5.01 0.25 -0.86
N VAL A 82 4.62 1.42 -1.35
CA VAL A 82 4.36 2.61 -0.53
C VAL A 82 2.89 2.96 -0.75
N ALA A 83 2.06 2.82 0.28
CA ALA A 83 0.63 3.06 0.15
C ALA A 83 0.05 3.74 1.39
N VAL A 84 -0.94 4.59 1.19
CA VAL A 84 -1.68 5.17 2.31
C VAL A 84 -2.60 4.10 2.89
N GLY A 85 -2.45 3.82 4.18
CA GLY A 85 -3.17 2.76 4.88
C GLY A 85 -4.57 3.17 5.30
N ILE A 86 -5.36 3.69 4.37
CA ILE A 86 -6.73 4.15 4.62
C ILE A 86 -7.63 3.53 3.56
N CYS A 87 -8.66 2.81 4.03
CA CYS A 87 -9.65 2.20 3.14
C CYS A 87 -10.39 3.28 2.34
N THR A 88 -10.50 3.06 1.03
CA THR A 88 -11.15 4.04 0.15
C THR A 88 -12.67 4.06 0.28
N HIS A 89 -13.26 3.23 1.12
CA HIS A 89 -14.70 3.25 1.40
C HIS A 89 -15.05 4.37 2.39
N LEU A 90 -14.72 4.19 3.69
CA LEU A 90 -15.09 5.17 4.72
C LEU A 90 -13.90 5.58 5.62
N GLY A 91 -12.69 5.34 5.18
CA GLY A 91 -11.51 5.84 5.87
C GLY A 91 -10.98 5.00 7.02
N CYS A 92 -11.46 3.78 7.20
CA CYS A 92 -10.88 2.86 8.19
C CYS A 92 -9.49 2.41 7.76
N SER A 93 -8.66 1.99 8.70
CA SER A 93 -7.34 1.45 8.40
C SER A 93 -7.44 -0.07 8.22
N PRO A 94 -7.15 -0.61 7.02
CA PRO A 94 -7.15 -2.05 6.81
C PRO A 94 -6.04 -2.74 7.59
N THR A 95 -6.22 -4.03 7.84
CA THR A 95 -5.25 -4.87 8.54
C THR A 95 -4.37 -5.59 7.52
N HIS A 96 -3.06 -5.60 7.76
CA HIS A 96 -2.11 -6.35 6.93
C HIS A 96 -2.27 -7.85 7.19
N ARG A 97 -2.66 -8.59 6.17
CA ARG A 97 -2.89 -10.04 6.24
C ARG A 97 -2.05 -10.73 5.17
N PRO A 98 -0.73 -10.92 5.43
CA PRO A 98 0.16 -11.51 4.43
C PRO A 98 0.06 -13.03 4.32
N ASP A 99 -0.64 -13.68 5.25
CA ASP A 99 -0.80 -15.13 5.28
C ASP A 99 -1.60 -15.63 4.05
N ILE A 100 -1.31 -16.85 3.63
CA ILE A 100 -1.96 -17.46 2.46
C ILE A 100 -3.01 -18.44 2.93
N GLY A 101 -4.25 -18.26 2.43
CA GLY A 101 -5.34 -19.18 2.67
C GLY A 101 -5.80 -19.30 4.12
N PRO A 102 -5.85 -18.19 4.91
CA PRO A 102 -6.33 -18.31 6.29
C PRO A 102 -7.82 -18.67 6.32
N ALA A 103 -8.24 -19.33 7.38
CA ALA A 103 -9.61 -19.84 7.50
C ALA A 103 -10.65 -18.71 7.38
N ASP A 104 -10.37 -17.54 7.92
CA ASP A 104 -11.32 -16.41 7.94
C ASP A 104 -11.41 -15.66 6.60
N LEU A 105 -10.40 -15.75 5.74
CA LEU A 105 -10.38 -15.05 4.45
C LEU A 105 -10.51 -16.00 3.25
N GLY A 106 -10.40 -17.31 3.49
CA GLY A 106 -10.60 -18.32 2.47
C GLY A 106 -9.31 -18.80 1.81
N ALA A 107 -9.40 -19.99 1.20
CA ALA A 107 -8.26 -20.65 0.58
C ALA A 107 -7.66 -19.86 -0.60
N ASP A 108 -8.46 -19.00 -1.23
CA ASP A 108 -8.02 -18.19 -2.37
C ASP A 108 -7.26 -16.93 -1.97
N TRP A 109 -7.19 -16.62 -0.68
CA TRP A 109 -6.48 -15.43 -0.20
C TRP A 109 -4.98 -15.62 -0.34
N LEU A 110 -4.33 -14.75 -1.10
CA LEU A 110 -2.90 -14.83 -1.39
C LEU A 110 -2.08 -13.72 -0.72
N GLY A 111 -2.63 -13.15 0.35
CA GLY A 111 -2.01 -12.03 1.04
C GLY A 111 -2.58 -10.70 0.58
N GLY A 112 -2.66 -9.76 1.49
CA GLY A 112 -3.19 -8.44 1.20
C GLY A 112 -3.60 -7.70 2.46
N PHE A 113 -4.61 -6.84 2.30
CA PHE A 113 -5.13 -6.02 3.39
C PHE A 113 -6.63 -6.22 3.49
N PHE A 114 -7.11 -6.39 4.71
CA PHE A 114 -8.53 -6.61 5.00
C PHE A 114 -9.04 -5.49 5.90
N CYS A 115 -10.09 -4.80 5.45
CA CYS A 115 -10.70 -3.72 6.23
C CYS A 115 -11.77 -4.30 7.16
N PRO A 116 -11.56 -4.29 8.49
CA PRO A 116 -12.51 -4.91 9.41
C PRO A 116 -13.82 -4.14 9.57
N CYS A 117 -13.87 -2.87 9.14
CA CYS A 117 -15.06 -2.05 9.30
C CYS A 117 -16.23 -2.57 8.47
N HIS A 118 -16.01 -2.88 7.19
CA HIS A 118 -17.07 -3.32 6.28
C HIS A 118 -16.63 -4.44 5.34
N GLY A 119 -15.48 -5.05 5.58
CA GLY A 119 -15.03 -6.21 4.84
C GLY A 119 -14.37 -5.97 3.50
N SER A 120 -13.97 -4.73 3.20
CA SER A 120 -13.24 -4.46 1.95
C SER A 120 -11.91 -5.19 1.94
N LYS A 121 -11.50 -5.65 0.75
CA LYS A 121 -10.28 -6.44 0.57
C LYS A 121 -9.40 -5.80 -0.50
N PHE A 122 -8.11 -5.78 -0.24
CA PHE A 122 -7.09 -5.28 -1.16
C PHE A 122 -5.95 -6.30 -1.22
N ASP A 123 -5.32 -6.40 -2.38
CA ASP A 123 -4.14 -7.27 -2.50
C ASP A 123 -2.87 -6.58 -1.99
N LEU A 124 -1.71 -7.23 -2.12
CA LEU A 124 -0.45 -6.66 -1.64
C LEU A 124 0.12 -5.57 -2.56
N ALA A 125 -0.57 -5.21 -3.61
CA ALA A 125 -0.31 -3.99 -4.39
C ALA A 125 -1.30 -2.88 -4.05
N GLY A 126 -2.18 -3.10 -3.07
CA GLY A 126 -3.22 -2.16 -2.71
C GLY A 126 -4.36 -2.11 -3.70
N ARG A 127 -4.49 -3.12 -4.57
CA ARG A 127 -5.56 -3.17 -5.57
C ARG A 127 -6.82 -3.73 -4.93
N VAL A 128 -7.95 -3.05 -5.14
CA VAL A 128 -9.21 -3.41 -4.50
C VAL A 128 -9.87 -4.60 -5.20
N TYR A 129 -10.46 -5.50 -4.42
CA TYR A 129 -11.22 -6.65 -4.94
C TYR A 129 -12.59 -6.20 -5.45
N LYS A 130 -13.13 -6.97 -6.40
CA LYS A 130 -14.52 -6.82 -6.84
C LYS A 130 -15.47 -7.24 -5.71
N GLY A 131 -16.66 -6.67 -5.70
CA GLY A 131 -17.72 -7.10 -4.79
C GLY A 131 -17.56 -6.65 -3.35
N VAL A 132 -16.66 -5.70 -3.08
CA VAL A 132 -16.46 -5.13 -1.74
C VAL A 132 -16.88 -3.66 -1.75
N PRO A 133 -17.15 -3.07 -0.54
CA PRO A 133 -17.61 -1.68 -0.47
C PRO A 133 -16.64 -0.63 -1.00
N ALA A 134 -15.32 -0.85 -0.85
CA ALA A 134 -14.33 0.12 -1.29
C ALA A 134 -14.36 0.27 -2.82
N PRO A 135 -14.47 1.51 -3.35
CA PRO A 135 -14.63 1.73 -4.78
C PRO A 135 -13.32 1.86 -5.55
N LYS A 136 -12.21 2.05 -4.87
CA LYS A 136 -10.91 2.36 -5.49
C LYS A 136 -9.78 1.60 -4.82
N ASN A 137 -8.66 1.48 -5.53
CA ASN A 137 -7.41 0.97 -4.97
C ASN A 137 -6.92 1.90 -3.86
N LEU A 138 -6.06 1.39 -2.98
CA LEU A 138 -5.41 2.23 -1.97
C LEU A 138 -4.55 3.30 -2.65
N GLU A 139 -4.48 4.47 -2.05
CA GLU A 139 -3.69 5.57 -2.60
C GLU A 139 -2.20 5.27 -2.49
N VAL A 140 -1.45 5.50 -3.57
CA VAL A 140 0.01 5.55 -3.55
C VAL A 140 0.39 7.04 -3.51
N PRO A 141 1.01 7.53 -2.43
CA PRO A 141 1.37 8.94 -2.34
C PRO A 141 2.55 9.26 -3.26
N PRO A 142 2.75 10.52 -3.61
CA PRO A 142 3.96 10.89 -4.33
C PRO A 142 5.18 10.56 -3.48
N HIS A 143 6.19 9.95 -4.08
CA HIS A 143 7.42 9.56 -3.38
C HIS A 143 8.54 9.35 -4.37
N LYS A 144 9.76 9.34 -3.84
CA LYS A 144 10.96 9.05 -4.63
C LYS A 144 12.02 8.41 -3.74
N TYR A 145 13.00 7.79 -4.36
CA TYR A 145 14.13 7.21 -3.64
C TYR A 145 15.27 8.23 -3.61
N LEU A 146 15.78 8.48 -2.40
CA LEU A 146 16.99 9.30 -2.21
C LEU A 146 18.23 8.43 -2.34
N SER A 147 18.09 7.14 -2.05
CA SER A 147 19.11 6.10 -2.23
C SER A 147 18.38 4.76 -2.28
N ASP A 148 19.13 3.67 -2.42
CA ASP A 148 18.52 2.32 -2.43
C ASP A 148 17.78 2.00 -1.13
N THR A 149 18.15 2.65 -0.02
CA THR A 149 17.59 2.38 1.30
C THR A 149 16.83 3.54 1.91
N ARG A 150 16.63 4.64 1.18
CA ARG A 150 15.90 5.80 1.70
C ARG A 150 14.82 6.25 0.75
N VAL A 151 13.61 6.35 1.27
CA VAL A 151 12.43 6.79 0.52
C VAL A 151 11.96 8.12 1.07
N LEU A 152 11.68 9.08 0.19
CA LEU A 152 11.06 10.35 0.57
C LEU A 152 9.60 10.31 0.14
N ILE A 153 8.69 10.42 1.12
CA ILE A 153 7.24 10.37 0.89
C ILE A 153 6.67 11.78 0.91
N GLY A 154 5.84 12.10 -0.07
CA GLY A 154 5.19 13.41 -0.17
C GLY A 154 5.81 14.34 -1.20
N GLU A 155 6.89 13.92 -1.85
CA GLU A 155 7.56 14.69 -2.89
C GLU A 155 8.18 13.71 -3.89
N ASP A 156 8.05 14.01 -5.17
CA ASP A 156 8.56 13.14 -6.23
C ASP A 156 9.39 13.88 -7.29
N LYS A 157 9.77 15.10 -6.98
CA LYS A 157 10.61 15.94 -7.88
C LYS A 157 11.95 16.29 -7.27
#